data_44a908ee72bffe8a5a1af63c722af6fe
#
_entry.id   44a908ee72bffe8a5a1af63c722af6fe
#
_cell.length_a   1.000
_cell.length_b   1.000
_cell.length_c   1.000
_cell.angle_alpha   90.00
_cell.angle_beta   90.00
_cell.angle_gamma   90.00
#
_symmetry.space_group_name_H-M   'P 1'
#
loop_
_entity.id
_entity.type
_entity.pdbx_description
1 polymer ?
#
loop_
_entity_poly.entity_id
_entity_poly.type
_entity_poly.pdbx_seq_one_letter_code
_entity_poly.pdbx_strand_id
1 'polypeptide(L)'
;MTALAKLLRPAATVRALKESALGLVALVRQGLPTTLVDRLIANGWLTMHDVDRLVVSRRTLSHRKHHRQPLSADESDRLARVLRVLLLAEETFQSPSKALAWLRRQNRALQGGVPLELLDTGGGARAVETVLGRLAHGVYA
;
A
#
# COMPACT_ATOMS: atom_id res chain seq x y z
N MET A 1 9.34 5.05 -14.71
CA MET A 1 8.25 4.38 -13.94
C MET A 1 8.87 3.34 -13.02
N THR A 2 8.50 3.37 -11.75
CA THR A 2 9.03 2.45 -10.74
C THR A 2 8.52 1.02 -10.93
N ALA A 3 9.20 0.05 -10.30
CA ALA A 3 8.81 -1.36 -10.37
C ALA A 3 7.38 -1.58 -9.85
N LEU A 4 7.06 -0.95 -8.72
CA LEU A 4 5.72 -1.07 -8.14
C LEU A 4 4.66 -0.44 -9.06
N ALA A 5 4.93 0.72 -9.61
CA ALA A 5 4.00 1.39 -10.52
C ALA A 5 3.67 0.52 -11.74
N LYS A 6 4.64 -0.25 -12.22
CA LYS A 6 4.42 -1.20 -13.33
C LYS A 6 3.50 -2.35 -12.94
N LEU A 7 3.52 -2.76 -11.67
CA LEU A 7 2.61 -3.79 -11.15
C LEU A 7 1.17 -3.29 -11.05
N LEU A 8 0.98 -2.00 -10.76
CA LEU A 8 -0.32 -1.40 -10.51
C LEU A 8 -0.97 -0.95 -11.81
N ARG A 9 -1.25 -1.90 -12.68
CA ARG A 9 -1.93 -1.62 -13.94
C ARG A 9 -3.45 -1.54 -13.76
N PRO A 10 -4.13 -0.69 -14.49
CA PRO A 10 -3.63 0.27 -15.50
C PRO A 10 -2.96 1.49 -14.85
N ALA A 11 -2.25 2.28 -15.66
CA ALA A 11 -1.56 3.49 -15.20
C ALA A 11 -2.50 4.49 -14.49
N ALA A 12 -3.77 4.50 -14.85
CA ALA A 12 -4.79 5.31 -14.18
C ALA A 12 -4.89 5.01 -12.68
N THR A 13 -4.66 3.77 -12.27
CA THR A 13 -4.66 3.38 -10.86
C THR A 13 -3.55 4.10 -10.10
N VAL A 14 -2.34 4.14 -10.67
CA VAL A 14 -1.20 4.83 -10.07
C VAL A 14 -1.49 6.32 -9.94
N ARG A 15 -2.01 6.94 -10.99
CA ARG A 15 -2.36 8.36 -10.96
C ARG A 15 -3.41 8.66 -9.90
N ALA A 16 -4.44 7.84 -9.79
CA ALA A 16 -5.48 8.00 -8.78
C ALA A 16 -4.92 7.90 -7.37
N LEU A 17 -4.02 6.94 -7.14
CA LEU A 17 -3.37 6.77 -5.82
C LEU A 17 -2.49 7.96 -5.44
N LYS A 18 -1.85 8.60 -6.41
CA LYS A 18 -0.88 9.66 -6.16
C LYS A 18 -1.46 11.08 -6.25
N GLU A 19 -2.37 11.31 -7.18
CA GLU A 19 -2.68 12.67 -7.62
C GLU A 19 -4.14 13.09 -7.42
N SER A 20 -5.07 12.15 -7.30
CA SER A 20 -6.49 12.47 -7.35
C SER A 20 -7.30 11.77 -6.26
N ALA A 21 -7.75 12.55 -5.29
CA ALA A 21 -8.65 12.04 -4.26
C ALA A 21 -9.98 11.54 -4.87
N LEU A 22 -10.52 12.25 -5.85
CA LEU A 22 -11.78 11.85 -6.49
C LEU A 22 -11.61 10.61 -7.36
N GLY A 23 -10.50 10.50 -8.07
CA GLY A 23 -10.18 9.31 -8.84
C GLY A 23 -10.03 8.08 -7.94
N LEU A 24 -9.42 8.27 -6.77
CA LEU A 24 -9.28 7.20 -5.79
C LEU A 24 -10.64 6.76 -5.24
N VAL A 25 -11.54 7.70 -4.95
CA VAL A 25 -12.91 7.39 -4.49
C VAL A 25 -13.63 6.50 -5.51
N ALA A 26 -13.54 6.84 -6.79
CA ALA A 26 -14.16 6.04 -7.85
C ALA A 26 -13.60 4.62 -7.89
N LEU A 27 -12.27 4.46 -7.83
CA LEU A 27 -11.62 3.14 -7.81
C LEU A 27 -12.04 2.31 -6.61
N VAL A 28 -12.08 2.92 -5.43
CA VAL A 28 -12.47 2.26 -4.19
C VAL A 28 -13.92 1.79 -4.25
N ARG A 29 -14.81 2.63 -4.72
CA ARG A 29 -16.24 2.28 -4.84
C ARG A 29 -16.48 1.17 -5.85
N GLN A 30 -15.72 1.16 -6.94
CA GLN A 30 -15.78 0.13 -7.96
C GLN A 30 -15.22 -1.20 -7.45
N GLY A 31 -14.26 -1.14 -6.55
CA GLY A 31 -13.56 -2.30 -6.00
C GLY A 31 -12.28 -2.63 -6.76
N LEU A 32 -11.18 -2.72 -6.02
CA LEU A 32 -9.90 -3.12 -6.60
C LEU A 32 -9.91 -4.64 -6.88
N PRO A 33 -9.29 -5.09 -7.98
CA PRO A 33 -9.32 -6.51 -8.31
C PRO A 33 -8.42 -7.33 -7.38
N THR A 34 -8.85 -8.56 -7.07
CA THR A 34 -8.05 -9.48 -6.25
C THR A 34 -6.72 -9.86 -6.91
N THR A 35 -6.66 -9.81 -8.24
CA THR A 35 -5.42 -10.06 -8.98
C THR A 35 -4.31 -9.09 -8.61
N LEU A 36 -4.65 -7.88 -8.18
CA LEU A 36 -3.69 -6.90 -7.71
C LEU A 36 -2.99 -7.39 -6.43
N VAL A 37 -3.74 -7.98 -5.51
CA VAL A 37 -3.20 -8.59 -4.30
C VAL A 37 -2.23 -9.72 -4.67
N ASP A 38 -2.62 -10.57 -5.61
CA ASP A 38 -1.78 -11.68 -6.07
C ASP A 38 -0.45 -11.19 -6.65
N ARG A 39 -0.49 -10.13 -7.44
CA ARG A 39 0.72 -9.54 -8.02
C ARG A 39 1.65 -8.95 -6.95
N LEU A 40 1.08 -8.29 -5.95
CA LEU A 40 1.87 -7.73 -4.84
C LEU A 40 2.57 -8.82 -4.03
N ILE A 41 1.89 -9.93 -3.78
CA ILE A 41 2.47 -11.07 -3.07
C ILE A 41 3.53 -11.75 -3.95
N ALA A 42 3.23 -12.01 -5.20
CA ALA A 42 4.15 -12.70 -6.12
C ALA A 42 5.46 -11.93 -6.30
N ASN A 43 5.43 -10.61 -6.21
CA ASN A 43 6.59 -9.74 -6.40
C ASN A 43 7.25 -9.29 -5.09
N GLY A 44 6.82 -9.84 -3.96
CA GLY A 44 7.49 -9.63 -2.67
C GLY A 44 7.17 -8.33 -1.96
N TRP A 45 6.22 -7.53 -2.46
CA TRP A 45 5.82 -6.28 -1.79
C TRP A 45 5.05 -6.54 -0.51
N LEU A 46 4.17 -7.52 -0.52
CA LEU A 46 3.39 -7.91 0.66
C LEU A 46 3.45 -9.43 0.81
N THR A 47 3.34 -9.90 2.05
CA THR A 47 3.10 -11.32 2.34
C THR A 47 1.61 -11.53 2.52
N MET A 48 1.16 -12.79 2.51
CA MET A 48 -0.24 -13.10 2.83
C MET A 48 -0.58 -12.65 4.25
N HIS A 49 0.37 -12.72 5.18
CA HIS A 49 0.18 -12.22 6.54
C HIS A 49 -0.08 -10.70 6.56
N ASP A 50 0.67 -9.93 5.75
CA ASP A 50 0.44 -8.49 5.64
C ASP A 50 -0.97 -8.20 5.11
N VAL A 51 -1.39 -8.91 4.06
CA VAL A 51 -2.72 -8.75 3.47
C VAL A 51 -3.81 -9.07 4.49
N ASP A 52 -3.65 -10.17 5.22
CA ASP A 52 -4.60 -10.60 6.24
C ASP A 52 -4.76 -9.54 7.33
N ARG A 53 -3.66 -8.95 7.76
CA ARG A 53 -3.66 -7.92 8.79
C ARG A 53 -4.16 -6.56 8.33
N LEU A 54 -3.77 -6.16 7.11
CA LEU A 54 -3.90 -4.75 6.67
C LEU A 54 -5.06 -4.52 5.72
N VAL A 55 -5.50 -5.52 4.99
CA VAL A 55 -6.44 -5.34 3.87
C VAL A 55 -7.70 -6.17 4.04
N VAL A 56 -7.57 -7.48 3.98
CA VAL A 56 -8.69 -8.42 3.94
C VAL A 56 -8.25 -9.76 4.49
N SER A 57 -9.12 -10.41 5.27
CA SER A 57 -8.80 -11.73 5.83
C SER A 57 -8.55 -12.75 4.70
N ARG A 58 -7.70 -13.72 4.99
CA ARG A 58 -7.37 -14.80 4.06
C ARG A 58 -8.65 -15.51 3.58
N ARG A 59 -9.56 -15.77 4.49
CA ARG A 59 -10.83 -16.44 4.19
C ARG A 59 -11.69 -15.61 3.24
N THR A 60 -11.85 -14.33 3.51
CA THR A 60 -12.63 -13.43 2.66
C THR A 60 -12.01 -13.28 1.28
N LEU A 61 -10.68 -13.15 1.22
CA LEU A 61 -9.97 -13.05 -0.06
C LEU A 61 -10.22 -14.29 -0.91
N SER A 62 -10.13 -15.49 -0.32
CA SER A 62 -10.41 -16.75 -1.01
C SER A 62 -11.84 -16.79 -1.53
N HIS A 63 -12.79 -16.33 -0.72
CA HIS A 63 -14.21 -16.24 -1.12
C HIS A 63 -14.38 -15.31 -2.32
N ARG A 64 -13.78 -14.12 -2.30
CA ARG A 64 -13.83 -13.15 -3.40
C ARG A 64 -13.31 -13.78 -4.70
N LYS A 65 -12.16 -14.45 -4.62
CA LYS A 65 -11.54 -15.10 -5.78
C LYS A 65 -12.42 -16.20 -6.35
N HIS A 66 -12.97 -17.03 -5.48
CA HIS A 66 -13.83 -18.15 -5.89
C HIS A 66 -15.06 -17.65 -6.64
N HIS A 67 -15.67 -16.55 -6.19
CA HIS A 67 -16.86 -15.97 -6.79
C HIS A 67 -16.55 -14.92 -7.86
N ARG A 68 -15.27 -14.74 -8.22
CA ARG A 68 -14.83 -13.76 -9.21
C ARG A 68 -15.32 -12.35 -8.89
N GLN A 69 -15.28 -11.99 -7.62
CA GLN A 69 -15.67 -10.67 -7.13
C GLN A 69 -14.45 -9.82 -6.86
N PRO A 70 -14.53 -8.49 -7.07
CA PRO A 70 -13.48 -7.59 -6.62
C PRO A 70 -13.52 -7.47 -5.09
N LEU A 71 -12.50 -6.83 -4.53
CA LEU A 71 -12.53 -6.42 -3.13
C LEU A 71 -13.70 -5.48 -2.88
N SER A 72 -14.26 -5.50 -1.67
CA SER A 72 -15.29 -4.54 -1.28
C SER A 72 -14.73 -3.12 -1.25
N ALA A 73 -15.60 -2.12 -1.10
CA ALA A 73 -15.17 -0.73 -0.98
C ALA A 73 -14.25 -0.54 0.23
N ASP A 74 -14.59 -1.11 1.38
CA ASP A 74 -13.77 -1.01 2.59
C ASP A 74 -12.41 -1.71 2.42
N GLU A 75 -12.41 -2.90 1.85
CA GLU A 75 -11.18 -3.65 1.56
C GLU A 75 -10.30 -2.89 0.58
N SER A 76 -10.92 -2.35 -0.46
CA SER A 76 -10.22 -1.54 -1.47
C SER A 76 -9.63 -0.27 -0.89
N ASP A 77 -10.33 0.39 0.02
CA ASP A 77 -9.83 1.57 0.73
C ASP A 77 -8.59 1.24 1.55
N ARG A 78 -8.61 0.12 2.27
CA ARG A 78 -7.46 -0.34 3.04
C ARG A 78 -6.28 -0.69 2.14
N LEU A 79 -6.53 -1.36 1.02
CA LEU A 79 -5.47 -1.67 0.06
C LEU A 79 -4.88 -0.39 -0.55
N ALA A 80 -5.72 0.56 -0.93
CA ALA A 80 -5.27 1.84 -1.47
C ALA A 80 -4.37 2.59 -0.48
N ARG A 81 -4.72 2.56 0.80
CA ARG A 81 -3.89 3.15 1.86
C ARG A 81 -2.49 2.54 1.89
N VAL A 82 -2.41 1.21 1.84
CA VAL A 82 -1.13 0.50 1.81
C VAL A 82 -0.35 0.85 0.55
N LEU A 83 -0.99 0.81 -0.60
CA LEU A 83 -0.35 1.08 -1.89
C LEU A 83 0.25 2.48 -1.97
N ARG A 84 -0.44 3.49 -1.44
CA ARG A 84 0.08 4.86 -1.43
C ARG A 84 1.40 4.94 -0.67
N VAL A 85 1.48 4.28 0.48
CA VAL A 85 2.71 4.26 1.29
C VAL A 85 3.81 3.49 0.58
N LEU A 86 3.50 2.33 -0.01
CA LEU A 86 4.49 1.55 -0.77
C LEU A 86 5.07 2.35 -1.94
N LEU A 87 4.23 3.04 -2.69
CA LEU A 87 4.65 3.90 -3.81
C LEU A 87 5.56 5.02 -3.31
N LEU A 88 5.16 5.69 -2.25
CA LEU A 88 5.94 6.80 -1.68
C LEU A 88 7.28 6.32 -1.16
N ALA A 89 7.33 5.17 -0.51
CA ALA A 89 8.57 4.58 -0.02
C ALA A 89 9.52 4.24 -1.18
N GLU A 90 8.99 3.63 -2.24
CA GLU A 90 9.83 3.31 -3.39
C GLU A 90 10.40 4.55 -4.04
N GLU A 91 9.61 5.61 -4.17
CA GLU A 91 10.10 6.90 -4.72
C GLU A 91 11.16 7.52 -3.82
N THR A 92 10.94 7.49 -2.50
CA THR A 92 11.86 8.08 -1.53
C THR A 92 13.23 7.42 -1.58
N PHE A 93 13.27 6.10 -1.62
CA PHE A 93 14.53 5.34 -1.57
C PHE A 93 15.10 4.99 -2.94
N GLN A 94 14.34 5.19 -4.00
CA GLN A 94 14.73 4.86 -5.38
C GLN A 94 15.16 3.39 -5.54
N SER A 95 14.60 2.50 -4.71
CA SER A 95 14.94 1.07 -4.67
C SER A 95 13.84 0.29 -3.97
N PRO A 96 13.28 -0.75 -4.61
CA PRO A 96 12.32 -1.62 -3.96
C PRO A 96 12.87 -2.29 -2.70
N SER A 97 14.10 -2.79 -2.74
CA SER A 97 14.71 -3.48 -1.60
C SER A 97 14.95 -2.55 -0.43
N LYS A 98 15.41 -1.32 -0.67
CA LYS A 98 15.62 -0.33 0.39
C LYS A 98 14.29 0.13 0.98
N ALA A 99 13.28 0.32 0.14
CA ALA A 99 11.94 0.69 0.59
C ALA A 99 11.36 -0.39 1.51
N LEU A 100 11.43 -1.66 1.09
CA LEU A 100 10.93 -2.78 1.89
C LEU A 100 11.70 -2.93 3.20
N ALA A 101 13.02 -2.79 3.17
CA ALA A 101 13.84 -2.86 4.38
C ALA A 101 13.44 -1.78 5.38
N TRP A 102 13.20 -0.55 4.92
CA TRP A 102 12.76 0.55 5.77
C TRP A 102 11.36 0.30 6.35
N LEU A 103 10.44 -0.17 5.53
CA LEU A 103 9.06 -0.42 5.93
C LEU A 103 8.92 -1.52 6.98
N ARG A 104 9.88 -2.44 7.06
CA ARG A 104 9.81 -3.60 7.96
C ARG A 104 10.67 -3.48 9.20
N ARG A 105 11.36 -2.36 9.40
CA ARG A 105 12.18 -2.12 10.59
C ARG A 105 11.50 -1.16 11.55
N GLN A 106 11.81 -1.31 12.84
CA GLN A 106 11.43 -0.34 13.84
C GLN A 106 12.00 1.04 13.49
N ASN A 107 11.22 2.09 13.74
CA ASN A 107 11.59 3.44 13.34
C ASN A 107 11.42 4.39 14.52
N ARG A 108 12.50 5.10 14.88
CA ARG A 108 12.49 6.06 15.99
C ARG A 108 11.50 7.19 15.78
N ALA A 109 11.39 7.71 14.57
CA ALA A 109 10.46 8.80 14.24
C ALA A 109 9.00 8.36 14.42
N LEU A 110 8.75 7.06 14.49
CA LEU A 110 7.44 6.46 14.71
C LEU A 110 7.34 5.80 16.10
N GLN A 111 8.11 6.31 17.05
CA GLN A 111 8.13 5.83 18.44
C GLN A 111 8.45 4.34 18.56
N GLY A 112 9.34 3.86 17.71
CA GLY A 112 9.74 2.45 17.67
C GLY A 112 8.80 1.55 16.89
N GLY A 113 7.74 2.09 16.31
CA GLY A 113 6.80 1.32 15.48
C GLY A 113 7.43 0.88 14.16
N VAL A 114 6.95 -0.24 13.63
CA VAL A 114 7.31 -0.72 12.29
C VAL A 114 6.38 -0.05 11.29
N PRO A 115 6.90 0.70 10.31
CA PRO A 115 6.05 1.47 9.42
C PRO A 115 4.93 0.67 8.77
N LEU A 116 5.24 -0.50 8.23
CA LEU A 116 4.24 -1.33 7.55
C LEU A 116 3.10 -1.74 8.50
N GLU A 117 3.42 -2.06 9.75
CA GLU A 117 2.40 -2.47 10.73
C GLU A 117 1.46 -1.34 11.12
N LEU A 118 1.90 -0.08 11.02
CA LEU A 118 1.10 1.09 11.34
C LEU A 118 0.06 1.43 10.28
N LEU A 119 0.08 0.75 9.14
CA LEU A 119 -0.85 0.98 8.04
C LEU A 119 -2.24 0.37 8.30
N ASP A 120 -2.43 -0.26 9.45
CA ASP A 120 -3.73 -0.78 9.87
C ASP A 120 -4.74 0.32 10.21
N THR A 121 -4.27 1.56 10.41
CA THR A 121 -5.13 2.73 10.63
C THR A 121 -4.78 3.87 9.71
N GLY A 122 -5.74 4.76 9.46
CA GLY A 122 -5.50 5.98 8.67
C GLY A 122 -4.50 6.92 9.35
N GLY A 123 -4.55 7.02 10.68
CA GLY A 123 -3.59 7.83 11.44
C GLY A 123 -2.17 7.30 11.34
N GLY A 124 -2.00 5.97 11.43
CA GLY A 124 -0.70 5.35 11.25
C GLY A 124 -0.14 5.57 9.85
N ALA A 125 -0.97 5.42 8.83
CA ALA A 125 -0.56 5.67 7.45
C ALA A 125 -0.09 7.13 7.26
N ARG A 126 -0.83 8.10 7.80
CA ARG A 126 -0.43 9.52 7.71
C ARG A 126 0.90 9.77 8.41
N ALA A 127 1.14 9.15 9.56
CA ALA A 127 2.40 9.28 10.28
C ALA A 127 3.57 8.75 9.43
N VAL A 128 3.39 7.59 8.79
CA VAL A 128 4.41 7.01 7.92
C VAL A 128 4.65 7.89 6.70
N GLU A 129 3.59 8.38 6.05
CA GLU A 129 3.70 9.31 4.92
C GLU A 129 4.46 10.58 5.30
N THR A 130 4.20 11.12 6.48
CA THR A 130 4.89 12.32 6.98
C THR A 130 6.39 12.08 7.12
N VAL A 131 6.78 10.95 7.70
CA VAL A 131 8.21 10.60 7.85
C VAL A 131 8.86 10.43 6.48
N LEU A 132 8.21 9.72 5.55
CA LEU A 132 8.72 9.55 4.19
C LEU A 132 8.87 10.89 3.46
N GLY A 133 7.91 11.79 3.64
CA GLY A 133 7.97 13.12 3.06
C GLY A 133 9.19 13.91 3.56
N ARG A 134 9.48 13.84 4.85
CA ARG A 134 10.66 14.47 5.43
C ARG A 134 11.95 13.89 4.87
N LEU A 135 12.04 12.58 4.76
CA LEU A 135 13.20 11.91 4.16
C LEU A 135 13.39 12.32 2.70
N ALA A 136 12.31 12.37 1.93
CA ALA A 136 12.35 12.76 0.52
C ALA A 136 12.85 14.20 0.32
N HIS A 137 12.56 15.10 1.27
CA HIS A 137 12.99 16.50 1.22
C HIS A 137 14.27 16.76 1.98
N GLY A 138 14.97 15.72 2.47
CA GLY A 138 16.21 15.86 3.19
C GLY A 138 16.07 16.47 4.59
N VAL A 139 14.86 16.44 5.15
CA VAL A 139 14.58 16.94 6.51
C VAL A 139 14.67 15.77 7.48
N TYR A 140 15.65 15.80 8.37
CA TYR A 140 15.83 14.77 9.39
C TYR A 140 15.32 15.30 10.73
N ALA A 141 14.48 14.53 11.36
CA ALA A 141 13.99 14.88 12.67
C ALA A 141 15.04 14.61 13.75
#